data_b2202770414aa758c11d5a106b3c82af
#
_entry.id   b2202770414aa758c11d5a106b3c82af
#
_cell.length_a   1.000
_cell.length_b   1.000
_cell.length_c   1.000
_cell.angle_alpha   90.00
_cell.angle_beta   90.00
_cell.angle_gamma   90.00
#
_symmetry.space_group_name_H-M   'P 1'
#
loop_
_entity.id
_entity.type
_entity.pdbx_description
1 polymer ?
#
loop_
_entity_poly.entity_id
_entity_poly.type
_entity_poly.pdbx_seq_one_letter_code
_entity_poly.pdbx_strand_id
1 'polypeptide(L)'
;WCGWCPRGAVALAEMEATPNFIGIAVHNADPMAISSYDGSLGTYVPGGYPGGGVDRVLSGDPSDFSTMHASRVNDVVPCGVNSIAAFYDGTTNKISVSTEIEAFGEMSGDFRLSCVIVEDDLESTSSGWPQANYYAGGGSGTMTFPSNINGGYSFSTTNAQSVPAADFGGYDHVARSLSSNDILG
;
A
#
# COMPACT_ATOMS: atom_id res chain seq x y z
N TRP A 1 -1.16 15.51 -1.34
CA TRP A 1 -0.18 16.59 -1.14
C TRP A 1 1.24 16.21 -1.56
N CYS A 2 1.61 14.96 -1.49
CA CYS A 2 2.95 14.48 -1.79
C CYS A 2 3.19 14.42 -3.32
N GLY A 3 3.93 15.36 -3.86
CA GLY A 3 4.19 15.44 -5.31
C GLY A 3 5.09 14.33 -5.88
N TRP A 4 5.87 13.65 -5.02
CA TRP A 4 6.69 12.50 -5.40
C TRP A 4 5.97 11.16 -5.23
N CYS A 5 4.77 11.12 -4.61
CA CYS A 5 4.05 9.89 -4.31
C CYS A 5 3.48 9.13 -5.52
N PRO A 6 3.30 9.70 -6.72
CA PRO A 6 3.06 8.89 -7.91
C PRO A 6 4.05 7.72 -8.10
N ARG A 7 5.31 7.90 -7.65
CA ARG A 7 6.33 6.83 -7.69
C ARG A 7 5.94 5.63 -6.83
N GLY A 8 5.36 5.86 -5.66
CA GLY A 8 4.88 4.78 -4.80
C GLY A 8 3.72 4.01 -5.42
N ALA A 9 2.75 4.72 -6.00
CA ALA A 9 1.61 4.10 -6.67
C ALA A 9 2.04 3.27 -7.88
N VAL A 10 2.91 3.81 -8.74
CA VAL A 10 3.44 3.08 -9.90
C VAL A 10 4.26 1.87 -9.46
N ALA A 11 5.10 1.99 -8.44
CA ALA A 11 5.90 0.87 -7.95
C ALA A 11 5.04 -0.26 -7.35
N LEU A 12 3.95 0.03 -6.64
CA LEU A 12 2.99 -0.99 -6.20
C LEU A 12 2.33 -1.69 -7.39
N ALA A 13 1.89 -0.92 -8.39
CA ALA A 13 1.27 -1.44 -9.59
C ALA A 13 2.22 -2.33 -10.41
N GLU A 14 3.51 -2.00 -10.51
CA GLU A 14 4.51 -2.83 -11.17
C GLU A 14 4.72 -4.18 -10.48
N MET A 15 4.49 -4.23 -9.16
CA MET A 15 4.64 -5.45 -8.36
C MET A 15 3.38 -6.32 -8.31
N GLU A 16 2.22 -5.83 -8.74
CA GLU A 16 0.91 -6.48 -8.57
C GLU A 16 0.84 -7.89 -9.16
N ALA A 17 1.48 -8.12 -10.30
CA ALA A 17 1.55 -9.44 -10.91
C ALA A 17 2.67 -10.35 -10.34
N THR A 18 3.42 -9.88 -9.36
CA THR A 18 4.53 -10.62 -8.76
C THR A 18 3.99 -11.66 -7.79
N PRO A 19 4.37 -12.94 -7.90
CA PRO A 19 3.95 -13.96 -6.95
C PRO A 19 4.34 -13.62 -5.52
N ASN A 20 3.47 -13.94 -4.57
CA ASN A 20 3.67 -13.70 -3.14
C ASN A 20 3.87 -12.21 -2.78
N PHE A 21 3.30 -11.30 -3.56
CA PHE A 21 3.27 -9.87 -3.26
C PHE A 21 1.86 -9.45 -2.82
N ILE A 22 1.79 -8.65 -1.77
CA ILE A 22 0.56 -7.99 -1.29
C ILE A 22 0.89 -6.52 -1.08
N GLY A 23 0.29 -5.64 -1.89
CA GLY A 23 0.46 -4.20 -1.77
C GLY A 23 -0.42 -3.61 -0.68
N ILE A 24 0.12 -2.67 0.09
CA ILE A 24 -0.63 -1.85 1.04
C ILE A 24 -0.14 -0.41 0.91
N ALA A 25 -1.01 0.50 0.48
CA ALA A 25 -0.75 1.92 0.45
C ALA A 25 -1.25 2.57 1.74
N VAL A 26 -0.33 3.15 2.50
CA VAL A 26 -0.66 3.85 3.75
C VAL A 26 -0.56 5.35 3.51
N HIS A 27 -1.68 6.02 3.60
CA HIS A 27 -1.81 7.45 3.36
C HIS A 27 -1.48 8.26 4.61
N ASN A 28 -0.92 9.47 4.40
CA ASN A 28 -0.57 10.42 5.46
C ASN A 28 -1.22 11.77 5.20
N ALA A 29 -1.86 12.35 6.22
CA ALA A 29 -2.38 13.71 6.24
C ALA A 29 -3.29 14.06 5.04
N ASP A 30 -4.05 13.10 4.55
CA ASP A 30 -5.06 13.24 3.51
C ASP A 30 -6.37 12.52 3.91
N PRO A 31 -7.47 12.62 3.12
CA PRO A 31 -8.75 12.01 3.48
C PRO A 31 -8.76 10.48 3.57
N MET A 32 -7.72 9.79 3.09
CA MET A 32 -7.59 8.34 3.12
C MET A 32 -6.73 7.85 4.27
N ALA A 33 -6.09 8.75 5.03
CA ALA A 33 -5.17 8.40 6.09
C ALA A 33 -5.85 7.69 7.27
N ILE A 34 -5.21 6.62 7.76
CA ILE A 34 -5.51 5.99 9.04
C ILE A 34 -4.36 6.37 9.99
N SER A 35 -4.61 7.35 10.85
CA SER A 35 -3.54 7.97 11.66
C SER A 35 -2.81 7.00 12.59
N SER A 36 -3.48 5.97 13.12
CA SER A 36 -2.82 4.93 13.92
C SER A 36 -1.86 4.08 13.10
N TYR A 37 -2.23 3.73 11.86
CA TYR A 37 -1.37 2.95 10.98
C TYR A 37 -0.19 3.77 10.47
N ASP A 38 -0.46 4.98 9.96
CA ASP A 38 0.56 5.89 9.46
C ASP A 38 1.59 6.23 10.56
N GLY A 39 1.13 6.56 11.77
CA GLY A 39 2.02 6.86 12.90
C GLY A 39 2.92 5.69 13.30
N SER A 40 2.37 4.47 13.32
CA SER A 40 3.14 3.27 13.65
C SER A 40 4.09 2.86 12.52
N LEU A 41 3.66 3.00 11.26
CA LEU A 41 4.46 2.63 10.08
C LEU A 41 5.75 3.46 9.98
N GLY A 42 5.74 4.72 10.39
CA GLY A 42 6.91 5.59 10.41
C GLY A 42 8.09 5.02 11.20
N THR A 43 7.86 4.06 12.11
CA THR A 43 8.92 3.34 12.82
C THR A 43 9.68 2.37 11.92
N TYR A 44 8.99 1.78 10.94
CA TYR A 44 9.56 0.76 10.03
C TYR A 44 9.98 1.34 8.68
N VAL A 45 9.38 2.45 8.28
CA VAL A 45 9.67 3.15 7.03
C VAL A 45 10.11 4.58 7.37
N PRO A 46 11.31 4.75 7.88
CA PRO A 46 11.83 6.07 8.21
C PRO A 46 12.14 6.87 6.94
N GLY A 47 11.99 8.16 7.00
CA GLY A 47 12.37 9.07 5.91
C GLY A 47 11.21 9.91 5.39
N GLY A 48 11.33 10.30 4.13
CA GLY A 48 10.32 11.15 3.46
C GLY A 48 9.25 10.36 2.73
N TYR A 49 8.38 11.08 2.04
CA TYR A 49 7.34 10.49 1.19
C TYR A 49 7.70 10.61 -0.29
N PRO A 50 7.47 9.54 -1.11
CA PRO A 50 7.07 8.21 -0.67
C PRO A 50 8.22 7.45 -0.02
N GLY A 51 7.93 6.71 1.03
CA GLY A 51 8.79 5.66 1.57
C GLY A 51 8.15 4.31 1.34
N GLY A 52 8.93 3.25 1.27
CA GLY A 52 8.45 1.89 1.11
C GLY A 52 9.09 0.92 2.08
N GLY A 53 8.41 -0.18 2.37
CA GLY A 53 8.94 -1.25 3.18
C GLY A 53 8.43 -2.61 2.74
N VAL A 54 9.22 -3.65 2.98
CA VAL A 54 8.85 -5.04 2.70
C VAL A 54 8.98 -5.85 3.99
N ASP A 55 7.91 -6.57 4.34
CA ASP A 55 7.79 -7.43 5.53
C ASP A 55 8.10 -6.73 6.86
N ARG A 56 8.09 -5.39 6.91
CA ARG A 56 8.55 -4.60 8.08
C ARG A 56 10.00 -4.86 8.46
N VAL A 57 10.81 -5.40 7.55
CA VAL A 57 12.24 -5.74 7.73
C VAL A 57 13.12 -4.85 6.89
N LEU A 58 12.72 -4.58 5.67
CA LEU A 58 13.45 -3.72 4.75
C LEU A 58 12.68 -2.44 4.51
N SER A 59 13.39 -1.33 4.38
CA SER A 59 12.80 -0.04 4.01
C SER A 59 13.69 0.70 3.04
N GLY A 60 13.08 1.50 2.15
CA GLY A 60 13.80 2.25 1.14
C GLY A 60 12.86 3.06 0.25
N ASP A 61 13.36 3.44 -0.91
CA ASP A 61 12.54 4.05 -1.95
C ASP A 61 11.61 3.00 -2.58
N PRO A 62 10.36 3.33 -2.92
CA PRO A 62 9.46 2.40 -3.60
C PRO A 62 10.01 1.80 -4.90
N SER A 63 10.90 2.49 -5.61
CA SER A 63 11.58 1.93 -6.79
C SER A 63 12.44 0.68 -6.49
N ASP A 64 12.74 0.42 -5.21
CA ASP A 64 13.51 -0.73 -4.76
C ASP A 64 12.63 -1.94 -4.39
N PHE A 65 11.30 -1.86 -4.50
CA PHE A 65 10.37 -2.93 -4.10
C PHE A 65 10.71 -4.28 -4.72
N SER A 66 11.01 -4.33 -6.01
CA SER A 66 11.39 -5.58 -6.69
C SER A 66 12.61 -6.23 -6.04
N THR A 67 13.65 -5.45 -5.75
CA THR A 67 14.89 -5.93 -5.12
C THR A 67 14.64 -6.35 -3.68
N MET A 68 13.92 -5.55 -2.90
CA MET A 68 13.56 -5.86 -1.52
C MET A 68 12.71 -7.13 -1.44
N HIS A 69 11.68 -7.26 -2.28
CA HIS A 69 10.84 -8.45 -2.37
C HIS A 69 11.67 -9.70 -2.73
N ALA A 70 12.50 -9.62 -3.76
CA ALA A 70 13.35 -10.74 -4.18
C ALA A 70 14.28 -11.24 -3.09
N SER A 71 14.73 -10.36 -2.20
CA SER A 71 15.57 -10.74 -1.07
C SER A 71 14.80 -11.37 0.09
N ARG A 72 13.47 -11.20 0.14
CA ARG A 72 12.61 -11.68 1.24
C ARG A 72 11.76 -12.89 0.89
N VAL A 73 11.34 -13.03 -0.36
CA VAL A 73 10.32 -14.00 -0.79
C VAL A 73 10.66 -15.46 -0.49
N ASN A 74 11.92 -15.79 -0.31
CA ASN A 74 12.40 -17.15 0.01
C ASN A 74 12.84 -17.31 1.47
N ASP A 75 12.63 -16.31 2.31
CA ASP A 75 12.98 -16.43 3.71
C ASP A 75 12.06 -17.41 4.44
N VAL A 76 12.64 -18.17 5.32
CA VAL A 76 11.88 -19.10 6.17
C VAL A 76 11.13 -18.31 7.23
N VAL A 77 9.84 -18.49 7.27
CA VAL A 77 8.95 -17.86 8.27
C VAL A 77 8.56 -18.87 9.36
N PRO A 78 8.38 -18.44 10.62
CA PRO A 78 8.07 -19.35 11.73
C PRO A 78 6.62 -19.83 11.71
N CYS A 79 5.75 -19.13 11.00
CA CYS A 79 4.32 -19.48 10.87
C CYS A 79 3.78 -19.04 9.51
N GLY A 80 2.68 -19.62 9.11
CA GLY A 80 1.92 -19.28 7.91
C GLY A 80 0.47 -18.96 8.22
N VAL A 81 -0.17 -18.23 7.32
CA VAL A 81 -1.61 -18.00 7.30
C VAL A 81 -2.20 -18.99 6.30
N ASN A 82 -2.91 -20.03 6.80
CA ASN A 82 -3.42 -21.12 5.96
C ASN A 82 -4.74 -20.78 5.29
N SER A 83 -5.57 -19.98 5.95
CA SER A 83 -6.85 -19.56 5.40
C SER A 83 -7.24 -18.18 5.89
N ILE A 84 -7.94 -17.45 5.03
CA ILE A 84 -8.61 -16.21 5.38
C ILE A 84 -10.03 -16.31 4.84
N ALA A 85 -11.03 -16.09 5.70
CA ALA A 85 -12.42 -15.97 5.32
C ALA A 85 -12.96 -14.62 5.80
N ALA A 86 -13.63 -13.91 4.92
CA ALA A 86 -14.26 -12.64 5.23
C ALA A 86 -15.76 -12.72 4.94
N PHE A 87 -16.56 -12.15 5.82
CA PHE A 87 -18.01 -12.05 5.69
C PHE A 87 -18.44 -10.60 5.95
N TYR A 88 -19.21 -10.04 5.02
CA TYR A 88 -19.85 -8.74 5.17
C TYR A 88 -21.32 -8.89 5.56
N ASP A 89 -21.71 -8.33 6.70
CA ASP A 89 -23.10 -8.22 7.12
C ASP A 89 -23.67 -6.85 6.72
N GLY A 90 -24.46 -6.84 5.66
CA GLY A 90 -25.10 -5.61 5.16
C GLY A 90 -26.16 -5.02 6.09
N THR A 91 -26.63 -5.74 7.11
CA THR A 91 -27.58 -5.23 8.10
C THR A 91 -26.88 -4.37 9.15
N THR A 92 -25.70 -4.81 9.57
CA THR A 92 -24.91 -4.13 10.60
C THR A 92 -23.75 -3.31 10.05
N ASN A 93 -23.49 -3.39 8.75
CA ASN A 93 -22.33 -2.81 8.06
C ASN A 93 -21.00 -3.25 8.70
N LYS A 94 -20.90 -4.54 9.05
CA LYS A 94 -19.69 -5.10 9.66
C LYS A 94 -19.03 -6.10 8.73
N ILE A 95 -17.71 -6.08 8.71
CA ILE A 95 -16.86 -7.11 8.12
C ILE A 95 -16.32 -7.97 9.25
N SER A 96 -16.56 -9.27 9.18
CA SER A 96 -15.97 -10.26 10.08
C SER A 96 -14.90 -11.03 9.31
N VAL A 97 -13.69 -11.08 9.87
CA VAL A 97 -12.58 -11.81 9.27
C VAL A 97 -12.18 -12.92 10.22
N SER A 98 -12.05 -14.13 9.70
CA SER A 98 -11.47 -15.28 10.41
C SER A 98 -10.25 -15.80 9.65
N THR A 99 -9.24 -16.22 10.37
CA THR A 99 -8.01 -16.74 9.79
C THR A 99 -7.50 -17.91 10.60
N GLU A 100 -6.80 -18.85 9.95
CA GLU A 100 -6.10 -19.95 10.56
C GLU A 100 -4.60 -19.74 10.39
N ILE A 101 -3.88 -19.80 11.51
CA ILE A 101 -2.43 -19.64 11.56
C ILE A 101 -1.82 -20.99 11.96
N GLU A 102 -0.83 -21.44 11.21
CA GLU A 102 -0.05 -22.62 11.50
C GLU A 102 1.37 -22.24 11.90
N ALA A 103 1.81 -22.73 13.05
CA ALA A 103 3.20 -22.65 13.47
C ALA A 103 4.02 -23.82 12.89
N PHE A 104 5.13 -23.53 12.24
CA PHE A 104 5.99 -24.54 11.61
C PHE A 104 7.05 -25.12 12.56
N GLY A 105 7.06 -24.69 13.82
CA GLY A 105 7.96 -25.16 14.86
C GLY A 105 7.71 -24.45 16.18
N GLU A 106 8.63 -24.63 17.13
CA GLU A 106 8.59 -23.87 18.38
C GLU A 106 8.79 -22.38 18.11
N MET A 107 7.88 -21.59 18.61
CA MET A 107 7.94 -20.13 18.50
C MET A 107 8.17 -19.54 19.90
N SER A 108 9.15 -18.66 20.00
CA SER A 108 9.41 -17.88 21.21
C SER A 108 9.39 -16.39 20.88
N GLY A 109 8.71 -15.60 21.73
CA GLY A 109 8.59 -14.17 21.52
C GLY A 109 7.14 -13.69 21.54
N ASP A 110 6.94 -12.42 21.21
CA ASP A 110 5.63 -11.77 21.14
C ASP A 110 5.13 -11.84 19.68
N PHE A 111 4.29 -12.82 19.39
CA PHE A 111 3.64 -12.97 18.07
C PHE A 111 2.24 -12.38 18.13
N ARG A 112 1.94 -11.51 17.18
CA ARG A 112 0.67 -10.80 17.10
C ARG A 112 0.10 -10.92 15.71
N LEU A 113 -1.23 -10.99 15.62
CA LEU A 113 -1.98 -10.98 14.38
C LEU A 113 -2.63 -9.61 14.19
N SER A 114 -2.44 -9.03 13.02
CA SER A 114 -3.14 -7.83 12.60
C SER A 114 -3.81 -8.06 11.24
N CYS A 115 -5.02 -7.55 11.09
CA CYS A 115 -5.75 -7.57 9.84
C CYS A 115 -5.84 -6.14 9.27
N VAL A 116 -5.47 -5.98 8.02
CA VAL A 116 -5.63 -4.73 7.26
C VAL A 116 -6.68 -4.96 6.19
N ILE A 117 -7.68 -4.08 6.12
CA ILE A 117 -8.61 -4.03 5.00
C ILE A 117 -8.08 -2.98 4.04
N VAL A 118 -7.92 -3.37 2.78
CA VAL A 118 -7.53 -2.47 1.69
C VAL A 118 -8.69 -2.27 0.72
N GLU A 119 -8.69 -1.16 0.01
CA GLU A 119 -9.69 -0.81 -1.00
C GLU A 119 -9.00 -0.24 -2.23
N ASP A 120 -9.50 -0.61 -3.40
CA ASP A 120 -9.02 -0.17 -4.69
C ASP A 120 -10.02 0.80 -5.34
N ASP A 121 -9.62 1.43 -6.44
CA ASP A 121 -10.43 2.35 -7.25
C ASP A 121 -11.02 3.53 -6.44
N LEU A 122 -10.30 4.01 -5.43
CA LEU A 122 -10.80 5.09 -4.60
C LEU A 122 -10.73 6.45 -5.31
N GLU A 123 -11.89 7.06 -5.49
CA GLU A 123 -12.04 8.35 -6.15
C GLU A 123 -12.90 9.32 -5.34
N SER A 124 -12.59 10.60 -5.45
CA SER A 124 -13.45 11.69 -5.00
C SER A 124 -13.06 13.01 -5.67
N THR A 125 -14.04 13.88 -5.83
CA THR A 125 -13.85 15.27 -6.29
C THR A 125 -13.64 16.24 -5.12
N SER A 126 -13.65 15.76 -3.89
CA SER A 126 -13.49 16.57 -2.70
C SER A 126 -12.05 17.11 -2.56
N SER A 127 -11.90 18.21 -1.84
CA SER A 127 -10.60 18.78 -1.53
C SER A 127 -9.71 17.77 -0.81
N GLY A 128 -8.42 17.74 -1.17
CA GLY A 128 -7.43 16.82 -0.60
C GLY A 128 -7.31 15.47 -1.32
N TRP A 129 -8.20 15.17 -2.28
CA TRP A 129 -8.15 13.95 -3.09
C TRP A 129 -7.24 14.03 -4.32
N PRO A 130 -7.12 15.18 -5.04
CA PRO A 130 -6.21 15.24 -6.18
C PRO A 130 -4.78 14.95 -5.77
N GLN A 131 -4.09 14.12 -6.57
CA GLN A 131 -2.68 13.77 -6.40
C GLN A 131 -1.79 14.93 -6.86
N ALA A 132 -0.97 15.48 -5.98
CA ALA A 132 0.10 16.40 -6.36
C ALA A 132 1.12 15.66 -7.26
N ASN A 133 1.61 16.33 -8.31
CA ASN A 133 2.43 15.69 -9.33
C ASN A 133 3.68 16.51 -9.68
N TYR A 134 4.83 16.11 -9.19
CA TYR A 134 6.14 16.71 -9.52
C TYR A 134 6.79 16.09 -10.78
N TYR A 135 6.15 15.08 -11.38
CA TYR A 135 6.58 14.50 -12.66
C TYR A 135 5.99 15.22 -13.88
N ALA A 136 5.12 16.20 -13.67
CA ALA A 136 4.46 16.94 -14.72
C ALA A 136 5.45 17.45 -15.79
N GLY A 137 5.15 17.20 -17.06
CA GLY A 137 6.00 17.58 -18.19
C GLY A 137 7.29 16.77 -18.33
N GLY A 138 7.46 15.68 -17.59
CA GLY A 138 8.60 14.75 -17.71
C GLY A 138 9.92 15.23 -17.14
N GLY A 139 9.96 16.40 -16.49
CA GLY A 139 11.20 16.99 -15.97
C GLY A 139 11.86 16.19 -14.84
N SER A 140 11.10 15.35 -14.14
CA SER A 140 11.56 14.48 -13.05
C SER A 140 11.64 12.99 -13.45
N GLY A 141 11.61 12.69 -14.73
CA GLY A 141 11.66 11.34 -15.27
C GLY A 141 10.29 10.78 -15.65
N THR A 142 10.28 9.56 -16.15
CA THR A 142 9.07 8.84 -16.56
C THR A 142 8.37 8.27 -15.34
N MET A 143 7.06 8.51 -15.24
CA MET A 143 6.21 7.99 -14.17
C MET A 143 4.88 7.57 -14.78
N THR A 144 4.79 6.30 -15.14
CA THR A 144 3.68 5.73 -15.93
C THR A 144 3.30 4.38 -15.37
N PHE A 145 2.01 4.15 -15.13
CA PHE A 145 1.48 2.85 -14.76
C PHE A 145 1.72 1.80 -15.85
N PRO A 146 1.85 0.51 -15.52
CA PRO A 146 1.77 -0.58 -16.49
C PRO A 146 0.52 -0.46 -17.36
N SER A 147 0.61 -0.85 -18.63
CA SER A 147 -0.47 -0.64 -19.60
C SER A 147 -1.80 -1.33 -19.26
N ASN A 148 -1.74 -2.38 -18.46
CA ASN A 148 -2.89 -3.14 -17.95
C ASN A 148 -3.46 -2.63 -16.62
N ILE A 149 -2.85 -1.62 -16.01
CA ILE A 149 -3.26 -1.01 -14.75
C ILE A 149 -3.56 0.46 -15.00
N ASN A 150 -4.68 0.94 -14.50
CA ASN A 150 -5.12 2.32 -14.61
C ASN A 150 -5.00 2.90 -16.02
N GLY A 151 -5.28 2.04 -17.04
CA GLY A 151 -5.18 2.40 -18.45
C GLY A 151 -3.79 2.81 -18.93
N GLY A 152 -2.73 2.53 -18.15
CA GLY A 152 -1.39 2.99 -18.47
C GLY A 152 -1.23 4.51 -18.30
N TYR A 153 -1.95 5.13 -17.37
CA TYR A 153 -1.89 6.57 -17.13
C TYR A 153 -0.45 7.00 -16.83
N SER A 154 -0.06 8.17 -17.38
CA SER A 154 1.29 8.71 -17.18
C SER A 154 1.25 10.08 -16.50
N PHE A 155 1.80 10.16 -15.30
CA PHE A 155 2.01 11.41 -14.58
C PHE A 155 3.04 12.32 -15.25
N SER A 156 3.94 11.76 -16.06
CA SER A 156 5.01 12.52 -16.72
C SER A 156 4.60 13.10 -18.07
N THR A 157 3.54 12.60 -18.70
CA THR A 157 3.06 13.15 -19.98
C THR A 157 2.06 14.29 -19.82
N THR A 158 1.43 14.40 -18.65
CA THR A 158 0.57 15.55 -18.33
C THR A 158 1.40 16.73 -17.84
N ASN A 159 0.90 17.95 -18.10
CA ASN A 159 1.44 19.17 -17.49
C ASN A 159 0.74 19.54 -16.18
N ALA A 160 -0.24 18.75 -15.74
CA ALA A 160 -0.99 19.00 -14.53
C ALA A 160 -0.13 18.71 -13.28
N GLN A 161 0.04 19.71 -12.42
CA GLN A 161 0.74 19.59 -11.14
C GLN A 161 -0.18 19.03 -10.03
N SER A 162 -1.46 18.89 -10.32
CA SER A 162 -2.48 18.30 -9.45
C SER A 162 -3.42 17.49 -10.34
N VAL A 163 -3.52 16.20 -10.11
CA VAL A 163 -4.22 15.24 -10.95
C VAL A 163 -5.42 14.69 -10.19
N PRO A 164 -6.66 14.87 -10.68
CA PRO A 164 -7.84 14.22 -10.12
C PRO A 164 -7.67 12.69 -10.05
N ALA A 165 -8.18 12.04 -8.99
CA ALA A 165 -8.09 10.60 -8.84
C ALA A 165 -8.70 9.85 -10.04
N ALA A 166 -9.85 10.32 -10.55
CA ALA A 166 -10.51 9.75 -11.72
C ALA A 166 -9.68 9.77 -13.00
N ASP A 167 -8.71 10.68 -13.14
CA ASP A 167 -7.88 10.76 -14.36
C ASP A 167 -6.87 9.62 -14.46
N PHE A 168 -6.46 9.06 -13.29
CA PHE A 168 -5.52 7.94 -13.25
C PHE A 168 -6.13 6.63 -12.72
N GLY A 169 -7.46 6.52 -12.68
CA GLY A 169 -8.18 5.29 -12.34
C GLY A 169 -8.40 5.05 -10.86
N GLY A 170 -8.17 6.06 -10.01
CA GLY A 170 -8.32 5.94 -8.57
C GLY A 170 -7.02 5.60 -7.82
N TYR A 171 -7.15 5.53 -6.49
CA TYR A 171 -6.08 5.04 -5.61
C TYR A 171 -6.32 3.58 -5.26
N ASP A 172 -5.29 2.75 -5.44
CA ASP A 172 -5.34 1.31 -5.20
C ASP A 172 -4.55 0.90 -3.96
N HIS A 173 -4.87 -0.29 -3.44
CA HIS A 173 -4.25 -0.89 -2.26
C HIS A 173 -4.36 -0.04 -0.99
N VAL A 174 -5.32 0.88 -0.93
CA VAL A 174 -5.43 1.86 0.16
C VAL A 174 -5.87 1.18 1.45
N ALA A 175 -5.06 1.26 2.49
CA ALA A 175 -5.43 0.79 3.81
C ALA A 175 -6.63 1.58 4.36
N ARG A 176 -7.74 0.89 4.68
CA ARG A 176 -9.01 1.49 5.16
C ARG A 176 -9.30 1.19 6.62
N SER A 177 -8.76 0.09 7.12
CA SER A 177 -8.94 -0.31 8.50
C SER A 177 -7.78 -1.19 8.96
N LEU A 178 -7.43 -1.06 10.22
CA LEU A 178 -6.48 -1.90 10.92
C LEU A 178 -7.20 -2.50 12.14
N SER A 179 -7.06 -3.80 12.37
CA SER A 179 -7.77 -4.50 13.45
C SER A 179 -7.31 -4.11 14.86
N SER A 180 -6.17 -3.47 14.97
CA SER A 180 -5.62 -2.92 16.22
C SER A 180 -5.10 -1.50 15.98
N ASN A 181 -4.85 -0.76 17.07
CA ASN A 181 -4.20 0.55 17.00
C ASN A 181 -2.68 0.46 16.90
N ASP A 182 -2.14 -0.75 16.82
CA ASP A 182 -0.73 -1.05 16.67
C ASP A 182 -0.54 -1.96 15.45
N ILE A 183 0.38 -1.64 14.57
CA ILE A 183 0.70 -2.49 13.41
C ILE A 183 1.35 -3.82 13.80
N LEU A 184 1.74 -3.97 15.03
CA LEU A 184 2.22 -5.23 15.59
C LEU A 184 1.08 -6.18 15.97
N GLY A 185 -0.17 -5.74 15.95
CA GLY A 185 -1.35 -6.56 16.27
C GLY A 185 -1.84 -6.38 17.70
#